data_bc34dbf41e5873d9a966431b1bca8c22
#
_entry.id   bc34dbf41e5873d9a966431b1bca8c22
#
_cell.length_a   1.000
_cell.length_b   1.000
_cell.length_c   1.000
_cell.angle_alpha   90.00
_cell.angle_beta   90.00
_cell.angle_gamma   90.00
#
_symmetry.space_group_name_H-M   'P 1'
#
loop_
_entity.id
_entity.type
_entity.pdbx_description
1 polymer ?
#
loop_
_entity_poly.entity_id
_entity_poly.type
_entity_poly.pdbx_seq_one_letter_code
_entity_poly.pdbx_strand_id
1 'polypeptide(L)'
;MLNAHAPRRAAARGLSLVELMVGVAIGLIVVAASVHLSGRNIASSRSMLTDIRVVQDLRAVGDLVSRDLRRSAYWGNAILGTRNTPINPVPPANPYAGVAVAGTDTITYDFSRDAAEDDARGAGETFGFRLNQGRVEMQTATDTWQPVTDPSVVTITDFVITPVVTVLALGHLCPTTCPPGTPNCPTVTVRRFD
;
A
#
# COMPACT_ATOMS: atom_id res chain seq x y z
N MET A 1 88.37 7.40 20.45
CA MET A 1 87.72 7.99 21.63
C MET A 1 86.20 8.17 21.30
N LEU A 2 85.40 7.23 21.75
CA LEU A 2 83.92 7.25 21.52
C LEU A 2 83.27 7.91 22.73
N ASN A 3 82.66 9.09 22.53
CA ASN A 3 81.91 9.80 23.53
C ASN A 3 80.55 9.21 23.64
N ALA A 4 80.25 8.40 24.66
CA ALA A 4 78.98 7.87 24.96
C ALA A 4 78.06 8.94 25.60
N HIS A 5 77.11 9.48 24.86
CA HIS A 5 76.05 10.33 25.41
C HIS A 5 75.03 9.46 26.15
N ALA A 6 75.04 9.53 27.47
CA ALA A 6 74.02 8.89 28.29
C ALA A 6 72.68 9.62 28.14
N PRO A 7 71.55 8.93 27.89
CA PRO A 7 70.26 9.59 27.81
C PRO A 7 69.84 10.11 29.19
N ARG A 8 69.56 11.42 29.28
CA ARG A 8 68.98 12.05 30.48
C ARG A 8 67.60 11.45 30.72
N ARG A 9 67.48 10.69 31.81
CA ARG A 9 66.20 10.26 32.31
C ARG A 9 65.37 11.49 32.68
N ALA A 10 64.29 11.76 31.95
CA ALA A 10 63.32 12.77 32.32
C ALA A 10 62.68 12.36 33.68
N ALA A 11 62.76 13.24 34.68
CA ALA A 11 62.13 13.02 35.97
C ALA A 11 60.64 12.95 35.79
N ALA A 12 60.05 11.82 36.11
CA ALA A 12 58.59 11.67 36.13
C ALA A 12 58.03 12.59 37.24
N ARG A 13 57.36 13.66 36.83
CA ARG A 13 56.61 14.53 37.78
C ARG A 13 55.36 13.78 38.16
N GLY A 14 55.14 13.53 39.45
CA GLY A 14 53.88 12.97 39.93
C GLY A 14 52.72 13.96 39.75
N LEU A 15 51.54 13.45 39.41
CA LEU A 15 50.33 14.24 39.30
C LEU A 15 49.93 14.76 40.67
N SER A 16 49.56 16.04 40.75
CA SER A 16 48.98 16.64 41.97
C SER A 16 47.56 16.08 42.18
N LEU A 17 47.16 15.89 43.44
CA LEU A 17 45.80 15.44 43.81
C LEU A 17 44.75 16.37 43.26
N VAL A 18 44.98 17.67 43.23
CA VAL A 18 44.09 18.67 42.61
C VAL A 18 43.95 18.50 41.14
N GLU A 19 45.04 18.21 40.43
CA GLU A 19 45.01 17.97 38.96
C GLU A 19 44.20 16.72 38.61
N LEU A 20 44.27 15.67 39.40
CA LEU A 20 43.46 14.48 39.27
C LEU A 20 41.98 14.78 39.54
N MET A 21 41.67 15.54 40.59
CA MET A 21 40.26 15.93 40.87
C MET A 21 39.66 16.77 39.77
N VAL A 22 40.39 17.75 39.23
CA VAL A 22 39.91 18.61 38.14
C VAL A 22 39.77 17.77 36.86
N GLY A 23 40.73 16.86 36.55
CA GLY A 23 40.63 15.97 35.40
C GLY A 23 39.39 15.06 35.43
N VAL A 24 39.12 14.47 36.61
CA VAL A 24 37.89 13.64 36.78
C VAL A 24 36.62 14.48 36.62
N ALA A 25 36.59 15.68 37.21
CA ALA A 25 35.40 16.56 37.11
C ALA A 25 35.11 16.96 35.65
N ILE A 26 36.15 17.36 34.90
CA ILE A 26 36.02 17.68 33.45
C ILE A 26 35.60 16.44 32.66
N GLY A 27 36.21 15.31 32.94
CA GLY A 27 35.91 14.04 32.30
C GLY A 27 34.45 13.63 32.46
N LEU A 28 33.88 13.77 33.67
CA LEU A 28 32.47 13.51 33.98
C LEU A 28 31.53 14.44 33.22
N ILE A 29 31.88 15.72 33.11
CA ILE A 29 31.08 16.72 32.37
C ILE A 29 31.01 16.32 30.87
N VAL A 30 32.15 15.96 30.29
CA VAL A 30 32.23 15.56 28.87
C VAL A 30 31.44 14.28 28.61
N VAL A 31 31.56 13.29 29.51
CA VAL A 31 30.77 12.04 29.39
C VAL A 31 29.29 12.34 29.53
N ALA A 32 28.86 13.15 30.50
CA ALA A 32 27.45 13.52 30.67
C ALA A 32 26.89 14.23 29.43
N ALA A 33 27.64 15.15 28.85
CA ALA A 33 27.25 15.84 27.61
C ALA A 33 27.12 14.86 26.41
N SER A 34 28.05 13.92 26.30
CA SER A 34 28.05 12.92 25.24
C SER A 34 26.83 11.97 25.32
N VAL A 35 26.51 11.51 26.54
CA VAL A 35 25.32 10.67 26.79
C VAL A 35 24.04 11.42 26.45
N HIS A 36 23.96 12.70 26.83
CA HIS A 36 22.77 13.52 26.53
C HIS A 36 22.57 13.73 25.03
N LEU A 37 23.63 14.01 24.28
CA LEU A 37 23.56 14.14 22.81
C LEU A 37 23.18 12.82 22.14
N SER A 38 23.76 11.70 22.58
CA SER A 38 23.44 10.37 22.04
C SER A 38 21.97 10.01 22.28
N GLY A 39 21.41 10.32 23.47
CA GLY A 39 20.00 10.10 23.78
C GLY A 39 19.07 10.85 22.84
N ARG A 40 19.36 12.12 22.53
CA ARG A 40 18.60 12.93 21.58
C ARG A 40 18.64 12.37 20.17
N ASN A 41 19.81 11.94 19.69
CA ASN A 41 19.99 11.34 18.38
C ASN A 41 19.17 10.05 18.24
N ILE A 42 19.15 9.20 19.26
CA ILE A 42 18.37 7.96 19.26
C ILE A 42 16.87 8.26 19.22
N ALA A 43 16.38 9.24 20.00
CA ALA A 43 15.00 9.64 20.00
C ALA A 43 14.55 10.18 18.63
N SER A 44 15.35 11.07 18.02
CA SER A 44 15.10 11.61 16.68
C SER A 44 15.12 10.52 15.61
N SER A 45 16.04 9.57 15.69
CA SER A 45 16.12 8.44 14.74
C SER A 45 14.89 7.52 14.84
N ARG A 46 14.38 7.29 16.05
CA ARG A 46 13.14 6.50 16.25
C ARG A 46 11.92 7.17 15.65
N SER A 47 11.75 8.46 15.85
CA SER A 47 10.66 9.23 15.26
C SER A 47 10.71 9.14 13.73
N MET A 48 11.87 9.39 13.12
CA MET A 48 12.04 9.30 11.67
C MET A 48 11.74 7.89 11.12
N LEU A 49 12.15 6.84 11.83
CA LEU A 49 11.84 5.47 11.43
C LEU A 49 10.34 5.16 11.48
N THR A 50 9.63 5.71 12.47
CA THR A 50 8.17 5.57 12.57
C THR A 50 7.49 6.28 11.42
N ASP A 51 7.88 7.51 11.10
CA ASP A 51 7.32 8.28 9.98
C ASP A 51 7.52 7.56 8.63
N ILE A 52 8.73 7.00 8.42
CA ILE A 52 9.02 6.22 7.21
C ILE A 52 8.13 4.97 7.13
N ARG A 53 7.93 4.25 8.23
CA ARG A 53 7.04 3.07 8.27
C ARG A 53 5.61 3.44 7.90
N VAL A 54 5.08 4.49 8.50
CA VAL A 54 3.71 4.96 8.18
C VAL A 54 3.56 5.25 6.69
N VAL A 55 4.51 5.97 6.08
CA VAL A 55 4.47 6.27 4.64
C VAL A 55 4.59 5.01 3.79
N GLN A 56 5.43 4.06 4.19
CA GLN A 56 5.58 2.78 3.48
C GLN A 56 4.32 1.93 3.57
N ASP A 57 3.70 1.84 4.74
CA ASP A 57 2.46 1.08 4.95
C ASP A 57 1.31 1.69 4.14
N LEU A 58 1.16 3.01 4.14
CA LEU A 58 0.14 3.71 3.33
C LEU A 58 0.33 3.45 1.83
N ARG A 59 1.57 3.50 1.33
CA ARG A 59 1.86 3.20 -0.07
C ARG A 59 1.56 1.73 -0.40
N ALA A 60 1.96 0.81 0.46
CA ALA A 60 1.70 -0.61 0.26
C ALA A 60 0.20 -0.92 0.20
N VAL A 61 -0.60 -0.29 1.06
CA VAL A 61 -2.07 -0.41 1.04
C VAL A 61 -2.64 0.20 -0.24
N GLY A 62 -2.21 1.40 -0.64
CA GLY A 62 -2.65 2.04 -1.87
C GLY A 62 -2.34 1.20 -3.12
N ASP A 63 -1.14 0.62 -3.18
CA ASP A 63 -0.74 -0.27 -4.27
C ASP A 63 -1.55 -1.57 -4.29
N LEU A 64 -1.81 -2.15 -3.12
CA LEU A 64 -2.66 -3.34 -2.98
C LEU A 64 -4.08 -3.05 -3.48
N VAL A 65 -4.70 -1.99 -2.98
CA VAL A 65 -6.07 -1.57 -3.37
C VAL A 65 -6.13 -1.32 -4.88
N SER A 66 -5.18 -0.53 -5.41
CA SER A 66 -5.14 -0.21 -6.84
C SER A 66 -4.97 -1.45 -7.72
N ARG A 67 -4.10 -2.37 -7.32
CA ARG A 67 -3.86 -3.62 -8.06
C ARG A 67 -5.09 -4.51 -8.05
N ASP A 68 -5.74 -4.64 -6.91
CA ASP A 68 -6.90 -5.53 -6.77
C ASP A 68 -8.14 -4.95 -7.47
N LEU A 69 -8.38 -3.65 -7.38
CA LEU A 69 -9.47 -3.00 -8.10
C LEU A 69 -9.34 -3.12 -9.63
N ARG A 70 -8.11 -3.18 -10.16
CA ARG A 70 -7.88 -3.42 -11.60
C ARG A 70 -8.33 -4.80 -12.07
N ARG A 71 -8.49 -5.75 -11.16
CA ARG A 71 -9.01 -7.09 -11.47
C ARG A 71 -10.53 -7.15 -11.44
N SER A 72 -11.19 -6.10 -10.94
CA SER A 72 -12.65 -6.06 -10.89
C SER A 72 -13.26 -6.32 -12.28
N ALA A 73 -14.37 -7.04 -12.30
CA ALA A 73 -15.08 -7.46 -13.50
C ALA A 73 -14.27 -8.39 -14.46
N TYR A 74 -13.15 -8.97 -13.99
CA TYR A 74 -12.47 -9.99 -14.78
C TYR A 74 -13.36 -11.24 -14.93
N TRP A 75 -13.51 -11.70 -16.16
CA TRP A 75 -14.29 -12.86 -16.54
C TRP A 75 -13.48 -13.71 -17.52
N GLY A 76 -13.18 -14.97 -17.16
CA GLY A 76 -12.35 -15.87 -17.98
C GLY A 76 -12.94 -16.13 -19.36
N ASN A 77 -14.27 -16.21 -19.46
CA ASN A 77 -15.01 -16.42 -20.71
C ASN A 77 -15.56 -15.11 -21.31
N ALA A 78 -14.90 -13.97 -21.12
CA ALA A 78 -15.37 -12.66 -21.61
C ALA A 78 -15.72 -12.64 -23.12
N ILE A 79 -15.14 -13.54 -23.92
CA ILE A 79 -15.45 -13.72 -25.35
C ILE A 79 -16.95 -14.01 -25.58
N LEU A 80 -17.62 -14.69 -24.63
CA LEU A 80 -19.04 -15.01 -24.73
C LEU A 80 -19.90 -13.75 -24.68
N GLY A 81 -19.46 -12.74 -23.92
CA GLY A 81 -20.14 -11.45 -23.78
C GLY A 81 -19.96 -10.52 -25.00
N THR A 82 -19.06 -10.86 -25.95
CA THR A 82 -18.75 -9.99 -27.09
C THR A 82 -19.32 -10.50 -28.41
N ARG A 83 -19.81 -11.72 -28.47
CA ARG A 83 -20.23 -12.39 -29.70
C ARG A 83 -21.65 -12.90 -29.63
N ASN A 84 -22.46 -12.50 -30.62
CA ASN A 84 -23.73 -13.18 -30.90
C ASN A 84 -23.43 -14.49 -31.59
N THR A 85 -24.09 -15.56 -31.19
CA THR A 85 -24.07 -16.84 -31.89
C THR A 85 -25.48 -17.16 -32.39
N PRO A 86 -25.64 -18.05 -33.40
CA PRO A 86 -26.95 -18.48 -33.87
C PRO A 86 -27.84 -19.10 -32.78
N ILE A 87 -27.17 -19.70 -31.77
CA ILE A 87 -27.86 -20.32 -30.62
C ILE A 87 -28.15 -19.29 -29.52
N ASN A 88 -27.32 -18.26 -29.39
CA ASN A 88 -27.45 -17.22 -28.39
C ASN A 88 -27.32 -15.83 -29.05
N PRO A 89 -28.45 -15.28 -29.57
CA PRO A 89 -28.45 -14.02 -30.32
C PRO A 89 -28.21 -12.79 -29.41
N VAL A 90 -28.35 -12.97 -28.09
CA VAL A 90 -28.02 -11.93 -27.09
C VAL A 90 -26.83 -12.41 -26.28
N PRO A 91 -25.69 -11.71 -26.34
CA PRO A 91 -24.54 -12.09 -25.54
C PRO A 91 -24.88 -12.07 -24.04
N PRO A 92 -24.41 -13.04 -23.26
CA PRO A 92 -24.61 -13.03 -21.82
C PRO A 92 -23.90 -11.82 -21.20
N ALA A 93 -24.52 -11.25 -20.17
CA ALA A 93 -23.87 -10.22 -19.37
C ALA A 93 -22.74 -10.84 -18.54
N ASN A 94 -21.70 -10.04 -18.30
CA ASN A 94 -20.61 -10.46 -17.41
C ASN A 94 -21.15 -10.68 -15.97
N PRO A 95 -21.08 -11.90 -15.44
CA PRO A 95 -21.58 -12.20 -14.10
C PRO A 95 -20.79 -11.49 -12.99
N TYR A 96 -19.55 -11.09 -13.27
CA TYR A 96 -18.63 -10.42 -12.35
C TYR A 96 -18.64 -8.88 -12.50
N ALA A 97 -19.56 -8.31 -13.25
CA ALA A 97 -19.61 -6.86 -13.47
C ALA A 97 -20.01 -6.06 -12.22
N GLY A 98 -20.31 -6.72 -11.11
CA GLY A 98 -20.71 -6.12 -9.85
C GLY A 98 -19.61 -5.24 -9.25
N VAL A 99 -19.95 -3.97 -9.00
CA VAL A 99 -19.17 -3.07 -8.13
C VAL A 99 -20.16 -2.30 -7.30
N ALA A 100 -20.03 -2.37 -5.99
CA ALA A 100 -20.91 -1.65 -5.08
C ALA A 100 -20.06 -0.83 -4.09
N VAL A 101 -20.50 0.40 -3.86
CA VAL A 101 -19.92 1.27 -2.82
C VAL A 101 -20.98 1.45 -1.75
N ALA A 102 -20.66 1.10 -0.52
CA ALA A 102 -21.51 1.28 0.64
C ALA A 102 -20.94 2.38 1.52
N GLY A 103 -21.69 3.47 1.69
CA GLY A 103 -21.17 4.68 2.34
C GLY A 103 -20.08 5.34 1.52
N THR A 104 -19.04 5.83 2.18
CA THR A 104 -17.86 6.44 1.57
C THR A 104 -16.59 5.61 1.75
N ASP A 105 -16.65 4.58 2.59
CA ASP A 105 -15.53 3.88 3.18
C ASP A 105 -15.49 2.37 2.87
N THR A 106 -16.43 1.88 2.09
CA THR A 106 -16.53 0.47 1.73
C THR A 106 -16.78 0.30 0.24
N ILE A 107 -15.95 -0.51 -0.40
CA ILE A 107 -16.15 -0.95 -1.79
C ILE A 107 -16.12 -2.46 -1.86
N THR A 108 -17.05 -3.04 -2.61
CA THR A 108 -17.05 -4.45 -2.99
C THR A 108 -17.09 -4.59 -4.50
N TYR A 109 -16.42 -5.61 -5.01
CA TYR A 109 -16.31 -5.91 -6.43
C TYR A 109 -16.14 -7.42 -6.63
N ASP A 110 -16.50 -7.87 -7.82
CA ASP A 110 -16.40 -9.28 -8.17
C ASP A 110 -15.38 -9.51 -9.27
N PHE A 111 -14.75 -10.67 -9.27
CA PHE A 111 -13.95 -11.19 -10.38
C PHE A 111 -13.83 -12.71 -10.30
N SER A 112 -13.70 -13.37 -11.46
CA SER A 112 -13.51 -14.82 -11.53
C SER A 112 -12.15 -15.23 -10.96
N ARG A 113 -12.14 -16.31 -10.17
CA ARG A 113 -10.95 -16.98 -9.63
C ARG A 113 -10.86 -18.45 -10.03
N ASP A 114 -11.82 -18.94 -10.75
CA ASP A 114 -11.92 -20.36 -11.07
C ASP A 114 -10.80 -20.82 -11.99
N ALA A 115 -10.27 -21.99 -11.72
CA ALA A 115 -9.33 -22.66 -12.61
C ALA A 115 -10.02 -23.14 -13.89
N ALA A 116 -11.32 -23.44 -13.80
CA ALA A 116 -12.22 -23.71 -14.90
C ALA A 116 -13.44 -22.80 -14.72
N GLU A 117 -13.61 -21.84 -15.61
CA GLU A 117 -14.68 -20.84 -15.55
C GLU A 117 -16.06 -21.50 -15.65
N ASP A 118 -16.92 -21.26 -14.68
CA ASP A 118 -18.31 -21.74 -14.65
C ASP A 118 -19.35 -20.70 -15.05
N ASP A 119 -18.89 -19.48 -15.38
CA ASP A 119 -19.75 -18.34 -15.78
C ASP A 119 -20.78 -17.93 -14.70
N ALA A 120 -20.52 -18.26 -13.43
CA ALA A 120 -21.39 -17.96 -12.33
C ALA A 120 -20.59 -17.43 -11.14
N ARG A 121 -21.07 -16.34 -10.51
CA ARG A 121 -20.40 -15.78 -9.36
C ARG A 121 -20.57 -16.64 -8.11
N GLY A 122 -19.47 -17.23 -7.65
CA GLY A 122 -19.38 -18.00 -6.40
C GLY A 122 -19.12 -17.14 -5.16
N ALA A 123 -19.27 -17.75 -3.98
CA ALA A 123 -19.03 -17.07 -2.70
C ALA A 123 -17.55 -16.62 -2.49
N GLY A 124 -16.61 -17.27 -3.16
CA GLY A 124 -15.18 -16.95 -3.12
C GLY A 124 -14.71 -15.88 -4.10
N GLU A 125 -15.63 -15.24 -4.84
CA GLU A 125 -15.34 -14.33 -5.95
C GLU A 125 -15.80 -12.90 -5.70
N THR A 126 -16.27 -12.63 -4.49
CA THR A 126 -16.57 -11.28 -4.00
C THR A 126 -15.46 -10.79 -3.11
N PHE A 127 -14.91 -9.64 -3.44
CA PHE A 127 -13.79 -8.98 -2.78
C PHE A 127 -14.17 -7.56 -2.41
N GLY A 128 -13.36 -6.94 -1.58
CA GLY A 128 -13.62 -5.56 -1.20
C GLY A 128 -12.57 -5.00 -0.27
N PHE A 129 -12.72 -3.71 -0.01
CA PHE A 129 -11.98 -2.97 1.00
C PHE A 129 -12.93 -2.13 1.82
N ARG A 130 -12.63 -1.99 3.11
CA ARG A 130 -13.38 -1.09 3.99
C ARG A 130 -12.49 -0.48 5.06
N LEU A 131 -12.90 0.67 5.54
CA LEU A 131 -12.36 1.24 6.76
C LEU A 131 -13.18 0.74 7.95
N ASN A 132 -12.54 0.09 8.90
CA ASN A 132 -13.18 -0.39 10.12
C ASN A 132 -12.28 -0.12 11.33
N GLN A 133 -12.78 0.69 12.28
CA GLN A 133 -12.07 1.03 13.51
C GLN A 133 -10.62 1.53 13.30
N GLY A 134 -10.42 2.41 12.30
CA GLY A 134 -9.12 3.01 12.00
C GLY A 134 -8.12 2.09 11.27
N ARG A 135 -8.59 0.97 10.75
CA ARG A 135 -7.80 0.04 9.91
C ARG A 135 -8.50 -0.26 8.59
N VAL A 136 -7.71 -0.41 7.56
CA VAL A 136 -8.20 -0.93 6.28
C VAL A 136 -8.28 -2.45 6.38
N GLU A 137 -9.44 -2.99 6.03
CA GLU A 137 -9.69 -4.43 5.94
C GLU A 137 -9.97 -4.81 4.49
N MET A 138 -9.48 -5.98 4.08
CA MET A 138 -9.73 -6.57 2.77
C MET A 138 -10.70 -7.74 2.90
N GLN A 139 -11.69 -7.79 2.04
CA GLN A 139 -12.58 -8.93 1.90
C GLN A 139 -11.95 -9.97 0.96
N THR A 140 -11.80 -11.20 1.44
CA THR A 140 -11.19 -12.32 0.71
C THR A 140 -12.19 -13.33 0.20
N ALA A 141 -13.41 -13.28 0.71
CA ALA A 141 -14.58 -14.03 0.30
C ALA A 141 -15.81 -13.33 0.86
N THR A 142 -17.00 -13.72 0.43
CA THR A 142 -18.26 -13.15 0.95
C THR A 142 -18.25 -13.12 2.48
N ASP A 143 -18.43 -11.95 3.05
CA ASP A 143 -18.46 -11.67 4.50
C ASP A 143 -17.19 -12.04 5.30
N THR A 144 -16.07 -12.33 4.62
CA THR A 144 -14.80 -12.66 5.26
C THR A 144 -13.82 -11.51 5.12
N TRP A 145 -13.58 -10.78 6.22
CA TRP A 145 -12.72 -9.60 6.26
C TRP A 145 -11.42 -9.87 7.02
N GLN A 146 -10.32 -9.39 6.47
CA GLN A 146 -8.98 -9.50 7.07
C GLN A 146 -8.33 -8.13 7.17
N PRO A 147 -7.72 -7.77 8.31
CA PRO A 147 -7.02 -6.50 8.45
C PRO A 147 -5.78 -6.46 7.57
N VAL A 148 -5.59 -5.34 6.86
CA VAL A 148 -4.41 -5.06 6.02
C VAL A 148 -3.46 -4.11 6.74
N THR A 149 -4.01 -3.19 7.57
CA THR A 149 -3.22 -2.27 8.38
C THR A 149 -3.33 -2.61 9.85
N ASP A 150 -2.29 -2.28 10.62
CA ASP A 150 -2.27 -2.40 12.07
C ASP A 150 -2.51 -1.03 12.71
N PRO A 151 -3.63 -0.82 13.44
CA PRO A 151 -3.93 0.46 14.08
C PRO A 151 -2.98 0.82 15.22
N SER A 152 -2.15 -0.11 15.70
CA SER A 152 -1.07 0.19 16.65
C SER A 152 0.11 0.93 16.02
N VAL A 153 0.25 0.83 14.69
CA VAL A 153 1.30 1.49 13.91
C VAL A 153 0.77 2.74 13.21
N VAL A 154 -0.40 2.60 12.54
CA VAL A 154 -1.05 3.69 11.80
C VAL A 154 -2.55 3.61 11.96
N THR A 155 -3.18 4.70 12.39
CA THR A 155 -4.63 4.83 12.40
C THR A 155 -5.08 5.54 11.14
N ILE A 156 -5.87 4.87 10.32
CA ILE A 156 -6.46 5.45 9.10
C ILE A 156 -7.71 6.23 9.50
N THR A 157 -7.75 7.51 9.19
CA THR A 157 -8.90 8.40 9.49
C THR A 157 -9.85 8.49 8.33
N ASP A 158 -9.33 8.42 7.10
CA ASP A 158 -10.10 8.57 5.88
C ASP A 158 -9.69 7.53 4.85
N PHE A 159 -10.69 6.88 4.27
CA PHE A 159 -10.52 5.93 3.18
C PHE A 159 -11.72 6.09 2.25
N VAL A 160 -11.51 6.77 1.13
CA VAL A 160 -12.57 7.07 0.18
C VAL A 160 -12.19 6.50 -1.18
N ILE A 161 -13.11 5.75 -1.79
CA ILE A 161 -12.98 5.25 -3.15
C ILE A 161 -14.19 5.70 -3.95
N THR A 162 -13.94 6.49 -4.99
CA THR A 162 -15.00 7.03 -5.85
C THR A 162 -14.96 6.36 -7.21
N PRO A 163 -15.96 5.51 -7.56
CA PRO A 163 -16.05 4.94 -8.89
C PRO A 163 -16.57 5.98 -9.89
N VAL A 164 -15.78 6.26 -10.91
CA VAL A 164 -16.19 7.08 -12.05
C VAL A 164 -16.53 6.16 -13.22
N VAL A 165 -17.76 6.19 -13.68
CA VAL A 165 -18.25 5.35 -14.78
C VAL A 165 -18.35 6.18 -16.05
N THR A 166 -17.68 5.73 -17.11
CA THR A 166 -17.72 6.36 -18.44
C THR A 166 -18.12 5.32 -19.47
N VAL A 167 -19.14 5.63 -20.28
CA VAL A 167 -19.55 4.78 -21.41
C VAL A 167 -18.89 5.30 -22.66
N LEU A 168 -18.05 4.48 -23.27
CA LEU A 168 -17.38 4.77 -24.53
C LEU A 168 -18.14 4.12 -25.69
N ALA A 169 -18.54 4.94 -26.68
CA ALA A 169 -19.11 4.44 -27.92
C ALA A 169 -17.97 3.96 -28.84
N LEU A 170 -17.99 2.69 -29.19
CA LEU A 170 -16.98 2.05 -30.05
C LEU A 170 -17.34 2.08 -31.53
N GLY A 171 -18.40 2.79 -31.93
CA GLY A 171 -18.89 2.84 -33.30
C GLY A 171 -17.81 3.24 -34.34
N HIS A 172 -16.84 4.08 -33.94
CA HIS A 172 -15.73 4.51 -34.80
C HIS A 172 -14.63 3.46 -34.96
N LEU A 173 -14.63 2.43 -34.12
CA LEU A 173 -13.68 1.30 -34.19
C LEU A 173 -14.28 0.07 -34.89
N CYS A 174 -15.58 0.10 -35.19
CA CYS A 174 -16.23 -0.99 -35.85
C CYS A 174 -16.13 -0.83 -37.36
N PRO A 175 -15.73 -1.89 -38.12
CA PRO A 175 -15.61 -1.86 -39.59
C PRO A 175 -16.96 -1.71 -40.29
N THR A 176 -18.05 -2.03 -39.63
CA THR A 176 -19.43 -1.86 -40.13
C THR A 176 -20.10 -0.67 -39.47
N THR A 177 -20.60 0.26 -40.24
CA THR A 177 -21.41 1.39 -39.79
C THR A 177 -22.63 0.86 -39.03
N CYS A 178 -22.81 1.32 -37.80
CA CYS A 178 -24.02 1.02 -37.06
C CYS A 178 -25.24 1.62 -37.79
N PRO A 179 -26.27 0.84 -38.12
CA PRO A 179 -27.48 1.39 -38.73
C PRO A 179 -28.13 2.41 -37.79
N PRO A 180 -28.65 3.53 -38.33
CA PRO A 180 -29.39 4.51 -37.52
C PRO A 180 -30.55 3.82 -36.82
N GLY A 181 -30.66 4.01 -35.50
CA GLY A 181 -31.77 3.47 -34.69
C GLY A 181 -31.56 2.05 -34.13
N THR A 182 -30.41 1.42 -34.34
CA THR A 182 -30.08 0.18 -33.64
C THR A 182 -29.47 0.48 -32.28
N PRO A 183 -30.05 0.00 -31.17
CA PRO A 183 -29.50 0.20 -29.82
C PRO A 183 -28.20 -0.57 -29.56
N ASN A 184 -27.69 -1.28 -30.56
CA ASN A 184 -26.60 -2.26 -30.41
C ASN A 184 -25.28 -1.83 -31.03
N CYS A 185 -25.00 -0.53 -31.15
CA CYS A 185 -23.64 -0.13 -31.37
C CYS A 185 -22.81 -0.53 -30.14
N PRO A 186 -21.67 -1.24 -30.32
CA PRO A 186 -20.90 -1.70 -29.19
C PRO A 186 -20.45 -0.50 -28.37
N THR A 187 -20.79 -0.54 -27.10
CA THR A 187 -20.30 0.40 -26.11
C THR A 187 -19.51 -0.38 -25.08
N VAL A 188 -18.50 0.25 -24.54
CA VAL A 188 -17.75 -0.30 -23.41
C VAL A 188 -17.92 0.60 -22.20
N THR A 189 -18.23 0.01 -21.07
CA THR A 189 -18.27 0.73 -19.79
C THR A 189 -16.89 0.66 -19.18
N VAL A 190 -16.25 1.82 -19.05
CA VAL A 190 -14.97 1.95 -18.35
C VAL A 190 -15.23 2.49 -16.95
N ARG A 191 -14.69 1.83 -15.96
CA ARG A 191 -14.70 2.29 -14.57
C ARG A 191 -13.31 2.74 -14.17
N ARG A 192 -13.22 3.95 -13.63
CA ARG A 192 -12.03 4.49 -12.97
C ARG A 192 -12.35 4.63 -11.48
N PHE A 193 -11.38 4.35 -10.65
CA PHE A 193 -11.47 4.54 -9.20
C PHE A 193 -10.49 5.65 -8.82
N ASP A 194 -10.99 6.67 -8.17
CA ASP A 194 -10.26 7.79 -7.62
C ASP A 194 -10.25 7.73 -6.08
#